data_a8da2594837c80616e010e5a574ff1ad
#
_entry.id   a8da2594837c80616e010e5a574ff1ad
#
_cell.length_a   1.000
_cell.length_b   1.000
_cell.length_c   1.000
_cell.angle_alpha   90.00
_cell.angle_beta   90.00
_cell.angle_gamma   90.00
#
_symmetry.space_group_name_H-M   'P 1'
#
loop_
_entity.id
_entity.type
_entity.pdbx_description
1 polymer ?
#
loop_
_entity_poly.entity_id
_entity_poly.type
_entity_poly.pdbx_seq_one_letter_code
_entity_poly.pdbx_strand_id
1 'polypeptide(L)'
;MKMKIWGISNGSKGSDIQLEAISRALSQDVSYFHANLSFPWSAVAPYKIAELGVVGDKRFKPPFPDMVIACGRRAVPVARSLKRRSAGKCFTVFLQNPIINPKVFDFVWAPAHDLVTGPNVATTILGPHGLTHDILKSEAASWQKRLSPSIINGKIVGILIGGPNKYYDFDKLEMQNLASNLLMLAQQGHRLIISLSSRSRDDYVNILRKTLADHDYYLWHGKGDNPYKAILGIADHLIVTGDSVNMIGEACFPGVPVQVYFLRGHSRRFNRFYEHLLAGNYVKPFEGILESWDNEPRNATDDIV
;
A
#
# COMPACT_ATOMS: atom_id res chain seq x y z
N MET A 1 -6.26 31.48 -2.72
CA MET A 1 -4.95 31.00 -3.27
C MET A 1 -4.95 29.48 -3.18
N LYS A 2 -4.48 28.78 -4.22
CA LYS A 2 -4.29 27.33 -4.12
C LYS A 2 -3.06 27.07 -3.28
N MET A 3 -3.16 26.19 -2.28
CA MET A 3 -2.05 25.78 -1.42
C MET A 3 -1.01 25.03 -2.26
N LYS A 4 0.23 25.51 -2.26
CA LYS A 4 1.35 24.87 -2.97
C LYS A 4 2.02 23.83 -2.11
N ILE A 5 2.09 22.58 -2.59
CA ILE A 5 2.68 21.45 -1.86
C ILE A 5 3.92 20.95 -2.57
N TRP A 6 4.98 20.66 -1.80
CA TRP A 6 6.10 19.86 -2.25
C TRP A 6 6.05 18.47 -1.60
N GLY A 7 5.85 17.43 -2.41
CA GLY A 7 5.92 16.05 -2.01
C GLY A 7 7.35 15.51 -2.15
N ILE A 8 7.92 14.97 -1.07
CA ILE A 8 9.32 14.52 -1.04
C ILE A 8 9.37 13.08 -0.56
N SER A 9 9.79 12.15 -1.42
CA SER A 9 9.91 10.73 -1.08
C SER A 9 11.36 10.22 -1.13
N ASN A 10 11.55 9.00 -0.65
CA ASN A 10 12.80 8.28 -0.82
C ASN A 10 12.89 7.47 -2.13
N GLY A 11 11.87 7.57 -3.01
CA GLY A 11 11.78 6.86 -4.28
C GLY A 11 11.31 5.40 -4.18
N SER A 12 10.83 4.95 -3.01
CA SER A 12 10.20 3.64 -2.93
C SER A 12 8.72 3.70 -3.32
N LYS A 13 8.24 2.72 -4.09
CA LYS A 13 6.86 2.67 -4.58
C LYS A 13 5.80 2.86 -3.48
N GLY A 14 5.99 2.22 -2.33
CA GLY A 14 5.04 2.36 -1.22
C GLY A 14 5.03 3.76 -0.61
N SER A 15 6.19 4.44 -0.52
CA SER A 15 6.27 5.83 -0.06
C SER A 15 5.65 6.80 -1.06
N ASP A 16 5.85 6.55 -2.36
CA ASP A 16 5.30 7.40 -3.42
C ASP A 16 3.77 7.34 -3.44
N ILE A 17 3.18 6.14 -3.32
CA ILE A 17 1.73 5.95 -3.26
C ILE A 17 1.12 6.73 -2.08
N GLN A 18 1.67 6.59 -0.88
CA GLN A 18 1.17 7.27 0.31
C GLN A 18 1.31 8.80 0.20
N LEU A 19 2.45 9.24 -0.31
CA LEU A 19 2.73 10.65 -0.53
C LEU A 19 1.74 11.27 -1.55
N GLU A 20 1.54 10.61 -2.69
CA GLU A 20 0.59 11.06 -3.71
C GLU A 20 -0.84 11.09 -3.18
N ALA A 21 -1.26 10.07 -2.44
CA ALA A 21 -2.59 9.99 -1.88
C ALA A 21 -2.92 11.23 -1.03
N ILE A 22 -2.09 11.50 -0.03
CA ILE A 22 -2.30 12.63 0.88
C ILE A 22 -2.14 13.97 0.18
N SER A 23 -1.10 14.15 -0.63
CA SER A 23 -0.85 15.45 -1.26
C SER A 23 -1.92 15.83 -2.28
N ARG A 24 -2.45 14.87 -3.05
CA ARG A 24 -3.53 15.12 -4.02
C ARG A 24 -4.89 15.35 -3.36
N ALA A 25 -5.13 14.72 -2.22
CA ALA A 25 -6.34 14.98 -1.42
C ALA A 25 -6.37 16.41 -0.88
N LEU A 26 -5.18 16.97 -0.54
CA LEU A 26 -5.06 18.33 0.00
C LEU A 26 -4.98 19.43 -1.07
N SER A 27 -4.37 19.19 -2.22
CA SER A 27 -4.17 20.23 -3.24
C SER A 27 -4.01 19.68 -4.67
N GLN A 28 -4.38 20.53 -5.65
CA GLN A 28 -4.09 20.30 -7.07
C GLN A 28 -2.71 20.86 -7.49
N ASP A 29 -2.09 21.74 -6.69
CA ASP A 29 -0.78 22.34 -6.97
C ASP A 29 0.32 21.60 -6.20
N VAL A 30 0.72 20.45 -6.72
CA VAL A 30 1.72 19.57 -6.10
C VAL A 30 2.91 19.36 -7.01
N SER A 31 4.12 19.56 -6.48
CA SER A 31 5.38 19.22 -7.13
C SER A 31 6.07 18.07 -6.38
N TYR A 32 6.49 17.02 -7.10
CA TYR A 32 7.11 15.83 -6.49
C TYR A 32 8.62 15.81 -6.69
N PHE A 33 9.34 15.42 -5.64
CA PHE A 33 10.80 15.29 -5.61
C PHE A 33 11.25 14.01 -4.93
N HIS A 34 12.35 13.44 -5.39
CA HIS A 34 13.03 12.38 -4.67
C HIS A 34 14.19 12.93 -3.84
N ALA A 35 14.29 12.48 -2.60
CA ALA A 35 15.37 12.84 -1.66
C ALA A 35 16.65 12.06 -2.03
N ASN A 36 17.34 12.51 -3.08
CA ASN A 36 18.57 11.92 -3.58
C ASN A 36 19.78 12.47 -2.79
N LEU A 37 19.95 11.99 -1.56
CA LEU A 37 21.15 12.32 -0.77
C LEU A 37 22.33 11.46 -1.24
N SER A 38 23.47 12.11 -1.56
CA SER A 38 24.71 11.42 -1.85
C SER A 38 25.36 10.84 -0.58
N PHE A 39 26.30 9.91 -0.74
CA PHE A 39 27.17 9.49 0.35
C PHE A 39 28.09 10.66 0.78
N PRO A 40 28.36 10.88 2.09
CA PRO A 40 27.92 10.05 3.24
C PRO A 40 26.53 10.39 3.80
N TRP A 41 25.86 11.44 3.32
CA TRP A 41 24.62 11.98 3.89
C TRP A 41 23.46 10.97 3.85
N SER A 42 23.41 10.14 2.81
CA SER A 42 22.39 9.09 2.69
C SER A 42 22.52 8.01 3.76
N ALA A 43 23.74 7.76 4.26
CA ALA A 43 24.00 6.76 5.31
C ALA A 43 23.59 7.29 6.69
N VAL A 44 23.84 8.57 6.97
CA VAL A 44 23.54 9.22 8.26
C VAL A 44 22.14 9.81 8.36
N ALA A 45 21.32 9.74 7.31
CA ALA A 45 19.91 10.05 7.43
C ALA A 45 19.23 9.07 8.41
N PRO A 46 18.27 9.48 9.23
CA PRO A 46 17.56 10.76 9.23
C PRO A 46 18.17 11.85 10.14
N TYR A 47 19.36 11.64 10.66
CA TYR A 47 19.95 12.54 11.68
C TYR A 47 20.31 13.92 11.12
N LYS A 48 20.41 14.90 12.05
CA LYS A 48 20.57 16.33 11.72
C LYS A 48 21.76 16.62 10.80
N ILE A 49 22.85 15.90 10.94
CA ILE A 49 24.07 16.07 10.12
C ILE A 49 23.80 15.84 8.62
N ALA A 50 22.82 14.98 8.27
CA ALA A 50 22.45 14.73 6.88
C ALA A 50 21.84 15.97 6.16
N GLU A 51 21.46 17.01 6.89
CA GLU A 51 20.99 18.28 6.29
C GLU A 51 22.09 18.98 5.50
N LEU A 52 23.36 18.73 5.81
CA LEU A 52 24.50 19.25 5.03
C LEU A 52 24.46 18.79 3.57
N GLY A 53 23.96 17.59 3.31
CA GLY A 53 23.75 17.07 1.96
C GLY A 53 22.59 17.74 1.18
N VAL A 54 21.78 18.55 1.83
CA VAL A 54 20.68 19.32 1.22
C VAL A 54 21.09 20.75 0.91
N VAL A 55 22.12 21.26 1.60
CA VAL A 55 22.63 22.62 1.39
C VAL A 55 23.20 22.74 -0.03
N GLY A 56 22.69 23.69 -0.80
CA GLY A 56 23.10 23.90 -2.20
C GLY A 56 22.29 23.12 -3.25
N ASP A 57 21.41 22.22 -2.86
CA ASP A 57 20.53 21.55 -3.82
C ASP A 57 19.60 22.58 -4.49
N LYS A 58 19.83 22.77 -5.80
CA LYS A 58 19.14 23.78 -6.61
C LYS A 58 17.65 23.52 -6.75
N ARG A 59 17.17 22.30 -6.52
CA ARG A 59 15.75 21.94 -6.57
C ARG A 59 14.95 22.56 -5.43
N PHE A 60 15.58 22.80 -4.28
CA PHE A 60 14.95 23.28 -3.06
C PHE A 60 15.27 24.77 -2.79
N LYS A 61 14.98 25.64 -3.77
CA LYS A 61 15.17 27.10 -3.68
C LYS A 61 13.85 27.83 -3.49
N PRO A 62 13.87 29.07 -2.94
CA PRO A 62 12.70 29.94 -2.93
C PRO A 62 12.16 30.19 -4.35
N PRO A 63 10.84 30.44 -4.50
CA PRO A 63 9.85 30.52 -3.43
C PRO A 63 9.52 29.15 -2.87
N PHE A 64 9.54 29.03 -1.52
CA PHE A 64 9.19 27.79 -0.83
C PHE A 64 7.69 27.52 -0.93
N PRO A 65 7.25 26.23 -0.80
CA PRO A 65 5.85 25.88 -0.78
C PRO A 65 5.19 26.28 0.56
N ASP A 66 3.85 26.28 0.57
CA ASP A 66 3.09 26.44 1.81
C ASP A 66 3.25 25.21 2.71
N MET A 67 3.32 24.01 2.09
CA MET A 67 3.45 22.76 2.81
C MET A 67 4.48 21.84 2.14
N VAL A 68 5.24 21.11 2.98
CA VAL A 68 6.08 19.97 2.57
C VAL A 68 5.50 18.71 3.17
N ILE A 69 5.20 17.73 2.33
CA ILE A 69 4.83 16.37 2.75
C ILE A 69 6.00 15.45 2.43
N ALA A 70 6.61 14.85 3.45
CA ALA A 70 7.80 14.03 3.31
C ALA A 70 7.55 12.59 3.72
N CYS A 71 8.09 11.62 2.98
CA CYS A 71 7.95 10.20 3.25
C CYS A 71 9.27 9.46 3.08
N GLY A 72 9.63 8.65 4.08
CA GLY A 72 10.82 7.82 4.08
C GLY A 72 12.07 8.50 4.65
N ARG A 73 12.99 7.68 5.18
CA ARG A 73 14.15 8.09 5.99
C ARG A 73 15.00 9.21 5.36
N ARG A 74 15.24 9.16 4.05
CA ARG A 74 16.06 10.17 3.34
C ARG A 74 15.36 11.50 3.15
N ALA A 75 14.04 11.54 3.22
CA ALA A 75 13.26 12.78 3.11
C ALA A 75 13.27 13.62 4.39
N VAL A 76 13.56 13.00 5.55
CA VAL A 76 13.64 13.69 6.85
C VAL A 76 14.56 14.92 6.84
N PRO A 77 15.87 14.83 6.47
CA PRO A 77 16.75 15.98 6.48
C PRO A 77 16.35 17.04 5.45
N VAL A 78 15.70 16.65 4.35
CA VAL A 78 15.20 17.60 3.34
C VAL A 78 14.06 18.45 3.93
N ALA A 79 13.05 17.81 4.50
CA ALA A 79 11.91 18.51 5.11
C ALA A 79 12.36 19.45 6.25
N ARG A 80 13.25 18.99 7.12
CA ARG A 80 13.83 19.81 8.20
C ARG A 80 14.61 21.03 7.68
N SER A 81 15.43 20.83 6.64
CA SER A 81 16.17 21.90 5.99
C SER A 81 15.22 22.94 5.39
N LEU A 82 14.14 22.52 4.74
CA LEU A 82 13.11 23.40 4.17
C LEU A 82 12.38 24.20 5.25
N LYS A 83 11.95 23.54 6.33
CA LYS A 83 11.33 24.22 7.48
C LYS A 83 12.21 25.33 8.02
N ARG A 84 13.50 25.04 8.26
CA ARG A 84 14.46 26.04 8.77
C ARG A 84 14.69 27.16 7.76
N ARG A 85 14.90 26.85 6.48
CA ARG A 85 15.21 27.84 5.42
C ARG A 85 14.02 28.74 5.07
N SER A 86 12.81 28.26 5.26
CA SER A 86 11.58 29.04 5.14
C SER A 86 11.29 29.91 6.37
N ALA A 87 12.19 29.93 7.37
CA ALA A 87 11.96 30.57 8.67
C ALA A 87 10.66 30.08 9.35
N GLY A 88 10.33 28.79 9.22
CA GLY A 88 9.15 28.17 9.80
C GLY A 88 7.83 28.46 9.06
N LYS A 89 7.86 29.16 7.93
CA LYS A 89 6.64 29.47 7.16
C LYS A 89 6.07 28.27 6.42
N CYS A 90 6.92 27.29 6.06
CA CYS A 90 6.50 26.06 5.40
C CYS A 90 6.02 25.04 6.43
N PHE A 91 4.74 24.66 6.38
CA PHE A 91 4.20 23.60 7.22
C PHE A 91 4.76 22.22 6.81
N THR A 92 5.24 21.44 7.75
CA THR A 92 5.90 20.17 7.47
C THR A 92 5.11 18.98 7.97
N VAL A 93 4.71 18.11 7.05
CA VAL A 93 4.07 16.84 7.32
C VAL A 93 5.05 15.70 7.04
N PHE A 94 5.14 14.74 7.93
CA PHE A 94 5.91 13.53 7.70
C PHE A 94 5.03 12.30 7.73
N LEU A 95 5.13 11.46 6.69
CA LEU A 95 4.41 10.21 6.59
C LEU A 95 5.33 9.05 6.97
N GLN A 96 4.84 8.14 7.82
CA GLN A 96 5.51 7.00 8.45
C GLN A 96 6.30 7.38 9.71
N ASN A 97 7.02 6.39 10.28
CA ASN A 97 7.89 6.62 11.42
C ASN A 97 9.14 7.42 11.01
N PRO A 98 9.35 8.63 11.52
CA PRO A 98 10.52 9.45 11.17
C PRO A 98 11.83 8.93 11.77
N ILE A 99 11.81 7.95 12.70
CA ILE A 99 12.95 7.39 13.45
C ILE A 99 13.61 8.42 14.41
N ILE A 100 13.19 9.67 14.34
CA ILE A 100 13.63 10.77 15.21
C ILE A 100 12.42 11.34 15.95
N ASN A 101 12.64 12.27 16.88
CA ASN A 101 11.56 12.90 17.63
C ASN A 101 10.53 13.53 16.68
N PRO A 102 9.25 13.13 16.71
CA PRO A 102 8.22 13.66 15.82
C PRO A 102 8.01 15.17 15.93
N LYS A 103 8.33 15.79 17.06
CA LYS A 103 8.19 17.24 17.31
C LYS A 103 9.02 18.12 16.35
N VAL A 104 9.94 17.54 15.58
CA VAL A 104 10.68 18.30 14.54
C VAL A 104 9.82 18.67 13.33
N PHE A 105 8.68 17.99 13.15
CA PHE A 105 7.66 18.27 12.14
C PHE A 105 6.46 18.97 12.78
N ASP A 106 5.64 19.62 11.97
CA ASP A 106 4.39 20.21 12.45
C ASP A 106 3.32 19.14 12.62
N PHE A 107 3.30 18.12 11.74
CA PHE A 107 2.43 16.96 11.82
C PHE A 107 3.15 15.69 11.37
N VAL A 108 2.85 14.57 12.03
CA VAL A 108 3.33 13.23 11.65
C VAL A 108 2.14 12.29 11.57
N TRP A 109 1.99 11.63 10.42
CA TRP A 109 1.17 10.43 10.36
C TRP A 109 2.06 9.19 10.40
N ALA A 110 1.71 8.21 11.23
CA ALA A 110 2.39 6.93 11.27
C ALA A 110 1.39 5.78 11.37
N PRO A 111 1.66 4.61 10.77
CA PRO A 111 0.84 3.42 10.97
C PRO A 111 0.80 3.06 12.46
N ALA A 112 -0.37 2.66 12.98
CA ALA A 112 -0.55 2.31 14.39
C ALA A 112 0.43 1.24 14.88
N HIS A 113 0.79 0.29 14.01
CA HIS A 113 1.75 -0.77 14.32
C HIS A 113 3.21 -0.30 14.47
N ASP A 114 3.53 0.95 14.14
CA ASP A 114 4.85 1.55 14.34
C ASP A 114 5.04 2.14 15.75
N LEU A 115 3.94 2.26 16.53
CA LEU A 115 3.95 2.75 17.92
C LEU A 115 4.60 4.14 18.07
N VAL A 116 4.47 5.00 17.07
CA VAL A 116 4.93 6.39 17.16
C VAL A 116 3.94 7.20 17.98
N THR A 117 4.42 7.95 18.95
CA THR A 117 3.58 8.78 19.81
C THR A 117 4.07 10.23 19.87
N GLY A 118 3.17 11.16 20.10
CA GLY A 118 3.48 12.58 20.26
C GLY A 118 2.23 13.44 20.12
N PRO A 119 2.28 14.71 20.59
CA PRO A 119 1.12 15.60 20.52
C PRO A 119 0.74 16.02 19.10
N ASN A 120 1.65 15.83 18.15
CA ASN A 120 1.50 16.13 16.73
C ASN A 120 1.48 14.85 15.85
N VAL A 121 1.17 13.68 16.46
CA VAL A 121 1.14 12.39 15.78
C VAL A 121 -0.28 11.89 15.69
N ALA A 122 -0.72 11.57 14.47
CA ALA A 122 -1.92 10.79 14.20
C ALA A 122 -1.55 9.39 13.69
N THR A 123 -2.38 8.42 14.02
CA THR A 123 -2.18 7.02 13.59
C THR A 123 -3.45 6.41 13.05
N THR A 124 -3.31 5.58 12.01
CA THR A 124 -4.40 4.74 11.51
C THR A 124 -3.93 3.29 11.39
N ILE A 125 -4.85 2.34 11.40
CA ILE A 125 -4.52 0.91 11.20
C ILE A 125 -4.06 0.70 9.76
N LEU A 126 -4.84 1.18 8.79
CA LEU A 126 -4.53 1.11 7.36
C LEU A 126 -3.69 2.31 6.91
N GLY A 127 -2.93 2.13 5.85
CA GLY A 127 -2.16 3.22 5.22
C GLY A 127 -2.98 3.99 4.18
N PRO A 128 -2.64 5.27 3.92
CA PRO A 128 -3.28 6.05 2.89
C PRO A 128 -2.98 5.52 1.49
N HIS A 129 -3.97 5.62 0.61
CA HIS A 129 -3.91 5.23 -0.80
C HIS A 129 -4.73 6.18 -1.67
N GLY A 130 -4.43 6.23 -2.97
CA GLY A 130 -5.12 7.09 -3.93
C GLY A 130 -6.32 6.44 -4.63
N LEU A 131 -6.91 5.38 -4.06
CA LEU A 131 -8.12 4.76 -4.62
C LEU A 131 -9.34 5.62 -4.27
N THR A 132 -10.26 5.72 -5.24
CA THR A 132 -11.60 6.27 -5.05
C THR A 132 -12.63 5.31 -5.64
N HIS A 133 -13.87 5.36 -5.18
CA HIS A 133 -14.94 4.53 -5.74
C HIS A 133 -15.13 4.77 -7.24
N ASP A 134 -14.98 6.01 -7.73
CA ASP A 134 -15.06 6.34 -9.15
C ASP A 134 -13.96 5.68 -9.96
N ILE A 135 -12.71 5.67 -9.45
CA ILE A 135 -11.59 4.95 -10.07
C ILE A 135 -11.91 3.46 -10.15
N LEU A 136 -12.34 2.84 -9.06
CA LEU A 136 -12.65 1.41 -9.05
C LEU A 136 -13.80 1.07 -10.00
N LYS A 137 -14.87 1.88 -10.01
CA LYS A 137 -16.02 1.71 -10.91
C LYS A 137 -15.63 1.84 -12.38
N SER A 138 -14.82 2.83 -12.72
CA SER A 138 -14.33 3.05 -14.09
C SER A 138 -13.44 1.88 -14.56
N GLU A 139 -12.51 1.45 -13.71
CA GLU A 139 -11.63 0.31 -14.00
C GLU A 139 -12.44 -0.99 -14.13
N ALA A 140 -13.36 -1.26 -13.21
CA ALA A 140 -14.24 -2.42 -13.28
C ALA A 140 -15.03 -2.46 -14.62
N ALA A 141 -15.61 -1.34 -15.04
CA ALA A 141 -16.33 -1.24 -16.30
C ALA A 141 -15.45 -1.52 -17.52
N SER A 142 -14.21 -1.02 -17.53
CA SER A 142 -13.27 -1.22 -18.63
C SER A 142 -12.81 -2.68 -18.78
N TRP A 143 -12.80 -3.42 -17.67
CA TRP A 143 -12.36 -4.81 -17.63
C TRP A 143 -13.49 -5.84 -17.60
N GLN A 144 -14.75 -5.42 -17.47
CA GLN A 144 -15.88 -6.30 -17.26
C GLN A 144 -15.99 -7.43 -18.28
N LYS A 145 -15.84 -7.13 -19.58
CA LYS A 145 -15.90 -8.14 -20.65
C LYS A 145 -14.78 -9.19 -20.56
N ARG A 146 -13.64 -8.83 -19.97
CA ARG A 146 -12.46 -9.71 -19.85
C ARG A 146 -12.48 -10.52 -18.56
N LEU A 147 -13.03 -9.95 -17.48
CA LEU A 147 -12.95 -10.52 -16.13
C LEU A 147 -14.24 -11.19 -15.67
N SER A 148 -15.39 -10.80 -16.21
CA SER A 148 -16.71 -11.33 -15.81
C SER A 148 -17.41 -12.03 -16.98
N PRO A 149 -16.95 -13.19 -17.41
CA PRO A 149 -17.79 -14.05 -18.21
C PRO A 149 -18.97 -14.55 -17.36
N SER A 150 -20.00 -15.06 -18.00
CA SER A 150 -21.27 -15.46 -17.36
C SER A 150 -21.04 -16.43 -16.19
N ILE A 151 -21.18 -15.92 -14.97
CA ILE A 151 -21.13 -16.71 -13.74
C ILE A 151 -22.56 -17.11 -13.40
N ILE A 152 -22.84 -18.41 -13.34
CA ILE A 152 -24.20 -18.89 -13.14
C ILE A 152 -24.55 -18.99 -11.64
N ASN A 153 -23.64 -19.45 -10.79
CA ASN A 153 -23.91 -19.70 -9.35
C ASN A 153 -22.71 -19.43 -8.42
N GLY A 154 -21.74 -18.64 -8.82
CA GLY A 154 -20.53 -18.41 -8.02
C GLY A 154 -20.32 -16.92 -7.69
N LYS A 155 -19.27 -16.64 -6.92
CA LYS A 155 -18.75 -15.29 -6.66
C LYS A 155 -17.54 -15.00 -7.54
N ILE A 156 -17.29 -13.74 -7.82
CA ILE A 156 -15.99 -13.28 -8.32
C ILE A 156 -15.06 -13.12 -7.13
N VAL A 157 -14.01 -13.93 -7.09
CA VAL A 157 -12.98 -13.87 -6.06
C VAL A 157 -11.73 -13.24 -6.65
N GLY A 158 -11.36 -12.07 -6.13
CA GLY A 158 -10.11 -11.39 -6.47
C GLY A 158 -8.97 -11.89 -5.58
N ILE A 159 -7.88 -12.36 -6.19
CA ILE A 159 -6.72 -12.89 -5.47
C ILE A 159 -5.49 -12.02 -5.75
N LEU A 160 -4.95 -11.39 -4.72
CA LEU A 160 -3.79 -10.51 -4.80
C LEU A 160 -2.60 -11.21 -4.16
N ILE A 161 -1.66 -11.65 -5.00
CA ILE A 161 -0.50 -12.43 -4.56
C ILE A 161 0.75 -11.55 -4.60
N GLY A 162 1.36 -11.39 -3.44
CA GLY A 162 2.65 -10.71 -3.27
C GLY A 162 3.83 -11.60 -3.62
N GLY A 163 4.86 -11.55 -2.80
CA GLY A 163 6.06 -12.36 -2.97
C GLY A 163 6.95 -12.31 -1.73
N PRO A 164 8.04 -13.06 -1.70
CA PRO A 164 8.93 -13.12 -0.55
C PRO A 164 9.48 -11.72 -0.22
N ASN A 165 9.73 -11.52 1.05
CA ASN A 165 10.41 -10.32 1.55
C ASN A 165 11.34 -10.69 2.71
N LYS A 166 12.01 -9.73 3.33
CA LYS A 166 12.97 -9.99 4.42
C LYS A 166 12.35 -10.57 5.71
N TYR A 167 11.02 -10.65 5.82
CA TYR A 167 10.31 -11.13 7.01
C TYR A 167 9.51 -12.40 6.75
N TYR A 168 9.10 -12.63 5.51
CA TYR A 168 8.22 -13.73 5.11
C TYR A 168 8.81 -14.48 3.94
N ASP A 169 8.91 -15.78 4.12
CA ASP A 169 9.20 -16.70 3.05
C ASP A 169 7.91 -17.05 2.32
N PHE A 170 7.97 -16.97 1.01
CA PHE A 170 6.90 -17.44 0.16
C PHE A 170 7.55 -18.39 -0.84
N ASP A 171 7.82 -19.60 -0.38
CA ASP A 171 8.49 -20.64 -1.17
C ASP A 171 7.49 -21.40 -2.08
N LYS A 172 8.04 -22.36 -2.82
CA LYS A 172 7.24 -23.18 -3.74
C LYS A 172 6.16 -23.98 -3.01
N LEU A 173 6.46 -24.52 -1.83
CA LEU A 173 5.49 -25.32 -1.05
C LEU A 173 4.33 -24.44 -0.56
N GLU A 174 4.64 -23.25 -0.07
CA GLU A 174 3.64 -22.29 0.37
C GLU A 174 2.72 -21.86 -0.78
N MET A 175 3.29 -21.66 -1.98
CA MET A 175 2.49 -21.36 -3.17
C MET A 175 1.63 -22.54 -3.62
N GLN A 176 2.11 -23.78 -3.48
CA GLN A 176 1.33 -24.98 -3.75
C GLN A 176 0.15 -25.13 -2.78
N ASN A 177 0.35 -24.82 -1.50
CA ASN A 177 -0.71 -24.83 -0.49
C ASN A 177 -1.79 -23.79 -0.82
N LEU A 178 -1.38 -22.56 -1.14
CA LEU A 178 -2.32 -21.53 -1.59
C LEU A 178 -3.07 -21.96 -2.85
N ALA A 179 -2.37 -22.48 -3.86
CA ALA A 179 -2.99 -22.94 -5.10
C ALA A 179 -4.01 -24.08 -4.86
N SER A 180 -3.74 -24.99 -3.92
CA SER A 180 -4.69 -26.03 -3.54
C SER A 180 -5.95 -25.47 -2.88
N ASN A 181 -5.81 -24.46 -2.02
CA ASN A 181 -6.95 -23.76 -1.43
C ASN A 181 -7.77 -23.02 -2.51
N LEU A 182 -7.10 -22.40 -3.49
CA LEU A 182 -7.78 -21.74 -4.62
C LEU A 182 -8.51 -22.74 -5.52
N LEU A 183 -7.95 -23.94 -5.70
CA LEU A 183 -8.62 -25.01 -6.45
C LEU A 183 -9.94 -25.41 -5.81
N MET A 184 -10.00 -25.51 -4.48
CA MET A 184 -11.26 -25.81 -3.79
C MET A 184 -12.33 -24.75 -4.08
N LEU A 185 -11.97 -23.48 -4.15
CA LEU A 185 -12.90 -22.40 -4.52
C LEU A 185 -13.36 -22.50 -5.98
N ALA A 186 -12.45 -22.82 -6.90
CA ALA A 186 -12.78 -23.03 -8.31
C ALA A 186 -13.74 -24.22 -8.50
N GLN A 187 -13.55 -25.32 -7.77
CA GLN A 187 -14.43 -26.49 -7.75
C GLN A 187 -15.82 -26.17 -7.21
N GLN A 188 -15.95 -25.17 -6.35
CA GLN A 188 -17.24 -24.66 -5.85
C GLN A 188 -17.96 -23.74 -6.86
N GLY A 189 -17.38 -23.53 -8.05
CA GLY A 189 -17.97 -22.68 -9.10
C GLY A 189 -17.65 -21.20 -8.98
N HIS A 190 -16.70 -20.80 -8.11
CA HIS A 190 -16.25 -19.42 -8.03
C HIS A 190 -15.33 -19.06 -9.20
N ARG A 191 -15.49 -17.85 -9.70
CA ARG A 191 -14.57 -17.28 -10.70
C ARG A 191 -13.35 -16.67 -10.01
N LEU A 192 -12.17 -17.14 -10.32
CA LEU A 192 -10.92 -16.64 -9.74
C LEU A 192 -10.25 -15.61 -10.66
N ILE A 193 -9.96 -14.44 -10.12
CA ILE A 193 -9.20 -13.40 -10.83
C ILE A 193 -7.93 -13.11 -10.03
N ILE A 194 -6.79 -13.58 -10.56
CA ILE A 194 -5.51 -13.62 -9.85
C ILE A 194 -4.56 -12.56 -10.41
N SER A 195 -4.01 -11.74 -9.54
CA SER A 195 -2.95 -10.78 -9.88
C SER A 195 -1.68 -11.07 -9.07
N LEU A 196 -0.58 -11.29 -9.78
CA LEU A 196 0.74 -11.43 -9.17
C LEU A 196 1.44 -10.07 -9.08
N SER A 197 2.15 -9.82 -7.98
CA SER A 197 2.97 -8.62 -7.82
C SER A 197 4.31 -8.74 -8.55
N SER A 198 5.04 -7.62 -8.67
CA SER A 198 6.40 -7.60 -9.21
C SER A 198 7.43 -8.38 -8.36
N ARG A 199 7.06 -8.79 -7.13
CA ARG A 199 7.90 -9.59 -6.23
C ARG A 199 7.59 -11.08 -6.31
N SER A 200 6.52 -11.45 -7.03
CA SER A 200 6.14 -12.86 -7.21
C SER A 200 7.20 -13.59 -8.01
N ARG A 201 7.44 -14.85 -7.66
CA ARG A 201 8.42 -15.68 -8.32
C ARG A 201 7.87 -16.24 -9.64
N ASP A 202 8.72 -16.51 -10.60
CA ASP A 202 8.32 -17.04 -11.91
C ASP A 202 7.64 -18.43 -11.82
N ASP A 203 8.03 -19.25 -10.83
CA ASP A 203 7.45 -20.57 -10.63
C ASP A 203 5.99 -20.54 -10.16
N TYR A 204 5.50 -19.42 -9.58
CA TYR A 204 4.10 -19.26 -9.16
C TYR A 204 3.13 -19.39 -10.33
N VAL A 205 3.48 -18.81 -11.48
CA VAL A 205 2.66 -18.90 -12.70
C VAL A 205 2.44 -20.35 -13.11
N ASN A 206 3.51 -21.15 -13.10
CA ASN A 206 3.45 -22.55 -13.50
C ASN A 206 2.64 -23.39 -12.50
N ILE A 207 2.78 -23.11 -11.20
CA ILE A 207 2.01 -23.77 -10.15
C ILE A 207 0.51 -23.50 -10.34
N LEU A 208 0.13 -22.22 -10.48
CA LEU A 208 -1.27 -21.82 -10.67
C LEU A 208 -1.87 -22.43 -11.94
N ARG A 209 -1.16 -22.32 -13.07
CA ARG A 209 -1.63 -22.89 -14.35
C ARG A 209 -1.83 -24.39 -14.28
N LYS A 210 -0.92 -25.10 -13.63
CA LYS A 210 -1.04 -26.55 -13.47
C LYS A 210 -2.20 -26.94 -12.55
N THR A 211 -2.37 -26.22 -11.43
CA THR A 211 -3.38 -26.54 -10.43
C THR A 211 -4.79 -26.18 -10.89
N LEU A 212 -4.95 -25.09 -11.64
CA LEU A 212 -6.24 -24.59 -12.07
C LEU A 212 -6.58 -24.89 -13.54
N ALA A 213 -5.85 -25.82 -14.20
CA ALA A 213 -5.90 -26.05 -15.66
C ALA A 213 -7.33 -26.26 -16.20
N ASP A 214 -8.19 -26.98 -15.45
CA ASP A 214 -9.53 -27.38 -15.88
C ASP A 214 -10.64 -26.43 -15.36
N HIS A 215 -10.24 -25.26 -14.82
CA HIS A 215 -11.17 -24.29 -14.22
C HIS A 215 -11.11 -22.94 -14.92
N ASP A 216 -12.18 -22.18 -14.80
CA ASP A 216 -12.25 -20.82 -15.34
C ASP A 216 -11.61 -19.83 -14.37
N TYR A 217 -10.45 -19.28 -14.76
CA TYR A 217 -9.75 -18.25 -14.02
C TYR A 217 -9.06 -17.24 -14.96
N TYR A 218 -8.80 -16.07 -14.44
CA TYR A 218 -7.93 -15.09 -15.09
C TYR A 218 -6.64 -14.93 -14.28
N LEU A 219 -5.49 -14.96 -14.94
CA LEU A 219 -4.18 -14.80 -14.29
C LEU A 219 -3.38 -13.68 -14.97
N TRP A 220 -3.14 -12.59 -14.24
CA TRP A 220 -2.19 -11.56 -14.63
C TRP A 220 -0.85 -11.78 -13.92
N HIS A 221 0.23 -11.76 -14.67
CA HIS A 221 1.59 -12.03 -14.18
C HIS A 221 2.61 -11.01 -14.70
N GLY A 222 2.24 -9.72 -14.74
CA GLY A 222 3.14 -8.62 -15.07
C GLY A 222 3.23 -8.27 -16.55
N LYS A 223 2.44 -8.92 -17.43
CA LYS A 223 2.40 -8.60 -18.87
C LYS A 223 1.06 -8.02 -19.28
N GLY A 224 1.10 -7.00 -20.13
CA GLY A 224 -0.09 -6.26 -20.54
C GLY A 224 -0.64 -5.33 -19.46
N ASP A 225 -1.88 -4.85 -19.70
CA ASP A 225 -2.54 -3.95 -18.76
C ASP A 225 -2.75 -4.61 -17.41
N ASN A 226 -2.53 -3.85 -16.35
CA ASN A 226 -2.64 -4.35 -14.99
C ASN A 226 -4.09 -4.27 -14.49
N PRO A 227 -4.77 -5.41 -14.22
CA PRO A 227 -6.16 -5.43 -13.78
C PRO A 227 -6.35 -5.12 -12.29
N TYR A 228 -5.31 -4.78 -11.55
CA TYR A 228 -5.32 -4.69 -10.09
C TYR A 228 -6.50 -3.86 -9.54
N LYS A 229 -6.70 -2.65 -10.08
CA LYS A 229 -7.80 -1.77 -9.64
C LYS A 229 -9.18 -2.32 -10.08
N ALA A 230 -9.23 -2.93 -11.26
CA ALA A 230 -10.46 -3.58 -11.73
C ALA A 230 -10.84 -4.76 -10.84
N ILE A 231 -9.87 -5.56 -10.38
CA ILE A 231 -10.09 -6.65 -9.42
C ILE A 231 -10.71 -6.10 -8.14
N LEU A 232 -10.16 -5.01 -7.58
CA LEU A 232 -10.71 -4.37 -6.39
C LEU A 232 -12.14 -3.85 -6.60
N GLY A 233 -12.49 -3.43 -7.82
CA GLY A 233 -13.80 -2.87 -8.13
C GLY A 233 -14.87 -3.88 -8.56
N ILE A 234 -14.49 -5.14 -8.90
CA ILE A 234 -15.40 -6.14 -9.46
C ILE A 234 -15.58 -7.35 -8.54
N ALA A 235 -14.65 -7.60 -7.64
CA ALA A 235 -14.67 -8.77 -6.79
C ALA A 235 -15.79 -8.69 -5.74
N ASP A 236 -16.49 -9.80 -5.54
CA ASP A 236 -17.41 -10.01 -4.43
C ASP A 236 -16.69 -10.38 -3.14
N HIS A 237 -15.42 -10.84 -3.27
CA HIS A 237 -14.57 -11.28 -2.18
C HIS A 237 -13.11 -11.13 -2.55
N LEU A 238 -12.27 -10.71 -1.62
CA LEU A 238 -10.84 -10.54 -1.85
C LEU A 238 -10.01 -11.47 -0.97
N ILE A 239 -9.00 -12.10 -1.56
CA ILE A 239 -7.97 -12.88 -0.86
C ILE A 239 -6.64 -12.20 -1.12
N VAL A 240 -5.90 -11.88 -0.05
CA VAL A 240 -4.63 -11.16 -0.14
C VAL A 240 -3.56 -11.92 0.62
N THR A 241 -2.36 -12.09 0.05
CA THR A 241 -1.24 -12.67 0.79
C THR A 241 -0.67 -11.68 1.81
N GLY A 242 -0.32 -12.18 3.00
CA GLY A 242 0.03 -11.39 4.17
C GLY A 242 1.40 -10.69 4.12
N ASP A 243 2.08 -10.64 2.98
CA ASP A 243 3.39 -10.01 2.86
C ASP A 243 3.35 -8.50 2.59
N SER A 244 2.17 -7.92 2.34
CA SER A 244 2.04 -6.53 1.91
C SER A 244 0.95 -5.75 2.66
N VAL A 245 1.38 -4.90 3.59
CA VAL A 245 0.50 -3.96 4.32
C VAL A 245 -0.32 -3.08 3.38
N ASN A 246 0.29 -2.58 2.31
CA ASN A 246 -0.40 -1.71 1.36
C ASN A 246 -1.50 -2.45 0.59
N MET A 247 -1.21 -3.67 0.08
CA MET A 247 -2.20 -4.47 -0.64
C MET A 247 -3.41 -4.81 0.24
N ILE A 248 -3.17 -5.16 1.50
CA ILE A 248 -4.24 -5.43 2.47
C ILE A 248 -5.07 -4.16 2.71
N GLY A 249 -4.40 -3.01 2.91
CA GLY A 249 -5.08 -1.73 3.09
C GLY A 249 -5.94 -1.34 1.90
N GLU A 250 -5.41 -1.47 0.69
CA GLU A 250 -6.14 -1.21 -0.55
C GLU A 250 -7.31 -2.19 -0.76
N ALA A 251 -7.14 -3.46 -0.36
CA ALA A 251 -8.21 -4.46 -0.44
C ALA A 251 -9.37 -4.19 0.52
N CYS A 252 -9.14 -3.53 1.66
CA CYS A 252 -10.19 -3.14 2.60
C CYS A 252 -11.01 -1.93 2.12
N PHE A 253 -10.55 -1.21 1.08
CA PHE A 253 -11.23 -0.01 0.59
C PHE A 253 -12.59 -0.27 -0.08
N PRO A 254 -12.80 -1.31 -0.91
CA PRO A 254 -14.08 -1.54 -1.57
C PRO A 254 -15.26 -1.87 -0.64
N GLY A 255 -14.98 -2.35 0.58
CA GLY A 255 -16.01 -2.77 1.52
C GLY A 255 -16.51 -4.21 1.33
N VAL A 256 -15.89 -5.00 0.46
CA VAL A 256 -16.17 -6.43 0.34
C VAL A 256 -15.39 -7.23 1.39
N PRO A 257 -15.81 -8.47 1.75
CA PRO A 257 -15.04 -9.34 2.63
C PRO A 257 -13.61 -9.55 2.14
N VAL A 258 -12.64 -9.39 3.03
CA VAL A 258 -11.20 -9.55 2.75
C VAL A 258 -10.62 -10.64 3.65
N GLN A 259 -10.12 -11.71 3.06
CA GLN A 259 -9.38 -12.73 3.80
C GLN A 259 -7.90 -12.67 3.50
N VAL A 260 -7.08 -12.87 4.53
CA VAL A 260 -5.62 -12.83 4.40
C VAL A 260 -5.05 -14.24 4.50
N TYR A 261 -4.31 -14.62 3.47
CA TYR A 261 -3.48 -15.83 3.51
C TYR A 261 -2.17 -15.49 4.19
N PHE A 262 -2.05 -15.89 5.46
CA PHE A 262 -0.88 -15.63 6.29
C PHE A 262 0.29 -16.53 5.88
N LEU A 263 1.43 -15.90 5.58
CA LEU A 263 2.66 -16.57 5.20
C LEU A 263 3.50 -16.94 6.43
N ARG A 264 4.33 -17.97 6.30
CA ARG A 264 5.33 -18.32 7.31
C ARG A 264 6.40 -17.23 7.41
N GLY A 265 6.73 -16.87 8.63
CA GLY A 265 7.71 -15.83 8.92
C GLY A 265 7.40 -15.10 10.22
N HIS A 266 8.25 -14.14 10.57
CA HIS A 266 8.07 -13.39 11.79
C HIS A 266 8.49 -11.94 11.66
N SER A 267 7.61 -11.04 12.09
CA SER A 267 7.92 -9.63 12.29
C SER A 267 7.01 -9.05 13.36
N ARG A 268 7.60 -8.59 14.48
CA ARG A 268 6.82 -7.93 15.56
C ARG A 268 5.94 -6.79 15.06
N ARG A 269 6.42 -6.05 14.04
CA ARG A 269 5.69 -4.95 13.43
C ARG A 269 4.48 -5.44 12.64
N PHE A 270 4.65 -6.47 11.79
CA PHE A 270 3.56 -7.05 11.02
C PHE A 270 2.56 -7.79 11.92
N ASN A 271 3.03 -8.48 12.97
CA ASN A 271 2.13 -9.16 13.90
C ASN A 271 1.17 -8.16 14.55
N ARG A 272 1.67 -7.00 15.04
CA ARG A 272 0.80 -5.93 15.56
C ARG A 272 -0.20 -5.42 14.51
N PHE A 273 0.23 -5.31 13.26
CA PHE A 273 -0.67 -4.92 12.18
C PHE A 273 -1.80 -5.93 12.00
N TYR A 274 -1.48 -7.22 11.94
CA TYR A 274 -2.50 -8.27 11.84
C TYR A 274 -3.40 -8.35 13.07
N GLU A 275 -2.85 -8.20 14.27
CA GLU A 275 -3.62 -8.13 15.50
C GLU A 275 -4.66 -7.00 15.46
N HIS A 276 -4.27 -5.81 15.00
CA HIS A 276 -5.20 -4.69 14.81
C HIS A 276 -6.27 -4.98 13.76
N LEU A 277 -5.89 -5.58 12.62
CA LEU A 277 -6.84 -5.92 11.56
C LEU A 277 -7.88 -6.95 12.02
N LEU A 278 -7.44 -8.00 12.70
CA LEU A 278 -8.30 -9.06 13.21
C LEU A 278 -9.21 -8.56 14.32
N ALA A 279 -8.65 -7.83 15.30
CA ALA A 279 -9.40 -7.24 16.41
C ALA A 279 -10.46 -6.21 15.95
N GLY A 280 -10.15 -5.46 14.87
CA GLY A 280 -11.07 -4.51 14.26
C GLY A 280 -12.03 -5.11 13.25
N ASN A 281 -12.00 -6.43 13.04
CA ASN A 281 -12.79 -7.15 12.05
C ASN A 281 -12.64 -6.61 10.61
N TYR A 282 -11.44 -6.08 10.27
CA TYR A 282 -11.13 -5.60 8.92
C TYR A 282 -10.93 -6.75 7.95
N VAL A 283 -10.35 -7.85 8.44
CA VAL A 283 -10.02 -9.05 7.67
C VAL A 283 -10.23 -10.30 8.51
N LYS A 284 -10.32 -11.46 7.83
CA LYS A 284 -10.26 -12.77 8.46
C LYS A 284 -9.14 -13.61 7.85
N PRO A 285 -8.66 -14.67 8.52
CA PRO A 285 -7.74 -15.65 7.93
C PRO A 285 -8.37 -16.35 6.72
N PHE A 286 -7.57 -16.65 5.70
CA PHE A 286 -7.99 -17.51 4.60
C PHE A 286 -7.40 -18.91 4.74
N GLU A 287 -8.26 -19.89 4.95
CA GLU A 287 -7.90 -21.30 5.14
C GLU A 287 -8.60 -22.23 4.12
N GLY A 288 -8.91 -21.68 2.92
CA GLY A 288 -9.52 -22.45 1.82
C GLY A 288 -11.05 -22.35 1.75
N ILE A 289 -11.69 -21.61 2.64
CA ILE A 289 -13.15 -21.39 2.67
C ILE A 289 -13.43 -19.91 2.63
N LEU A 290 -14.39 -19.48 1.81
CA LEU A 290 -14.87 -18.10 1.82
C LEU A 290 -15.83 -17.85 2.98
N GLU A 291 -15.45 -16.95 3.87
CA GLU A 291 -16.31 -16.44 4.91
C GLU A 291 -16.98 -15.14 4.47
N SER A 292 -18.28 -15.04 4.57
CA SER A 292 -19.02 -13.81 4.28
C SER A 292 -19.37 -13.10 5.59
N TRP A 293 -19.17 -11.77 5.62
CA TRP A 293 -19.62 -10.88 6.68
C TRP A 293 -19.86 -9.50 6.10
N ASP A 294 -20.61 -8.68 6.81
CA ASP A 294 -20.77 -7.28 6.45
C ASP A 294 -19.47 -6.53 6.73
N ASN A 295 -18.84 -6.03 5.68
CA ASN A 295 -17.62 -5.25 5.78
C ASN A 295 -17.90 -3.83 5.27
N GLU A 296 -17.30 -2.84 5.93
CA GLU A 296 -17.45 -1.44 5.53
C GLU A 296 -16.23 -0.98 4.74
N PRO A 297 -16.42 -0.09 3.76
CA PRO A 297 -15.31 0.58 3.08
C PRO A 297 -14.40 1.30 4.09
N ARG A 298 -13.08 1.17 3.92
CA ARG A 298 -12.10 1.78 4.82
C ARG A 298 -11.13 2.67 4.04
N ASN A 299 -11.14 3.95 4.31
CA ASN A 299 -10.27 4.92 3.65
C ASN A 299 -9.41 5.70 4.64
N ALA A 300 -8.22 5.20 4.93
CA ALA A 300 -7.28 5.90 5.81
C ALA A 300 -6.83 7.26 5.28
N THR A 301 -6.96 7.54 3.98
CA THR A 301 -6.63 8.85 3.41
C THR A 301 -7.56 9.93 3.95
N ASP A 302 -8.87 9.64 4.01
CA ASP A 302 -9.87 10.57 4.53
C ASP A 302 -9.72 10.81 6.04
N ASP A 303 -9.25 9.79 6.78
CA ASP A 303 -8.98 9.92 8.22
C ASP A 303 -7.76 10.80 8.54
N ILE A 304 -6.86 11.02 7.57
CA ILE A 304 -5.59 11.74 7.74
C ILE A 304 -5.70 13.19 7.27
N VAL A 305 -6.52 13.46 6.26
CA VAL A 305 -6.70 14.77 5.62
C VAL A 305 -7.71 15.65 6.36
#